data_71c08d432b59604dba6906860eb5fccb
#
_entry.id   71c08d432b59604dba6906860eb5fccb
#
_cell.length_a   1.000
_cell.length_b   1.000
_cell.length_c   1.000
_cell.angle_alpha   90.00
_cell.angle_beta   90.00
_cell.angle_gamma   90.00
#
_symmetry.space_group_name_H-M   'P 1'
#
loop_
_entity.id
_entity.type
_entity.pdbx_description
1 polymer ?
#
loop_
_entity_poly.entity_id
_entity_poly.type
_entity_poly.pdbx_seq_one_letter_code
_entity_poly.pdbx_strand_id
1 'polypeptide(L)'
;MSYNRRSKHITQGVARSPNRSMYYALGYQKDDFDKPMVGIANGHSTITPCNSGLQRLSDAAVDAVKAAGANPQIFGTPTISDGMSMGTEGMKYSLVSREVIADCIETCVQGQWMDGVVVVGGCDKNMPGGMIALARLNVPGIYVYGGTIRPGNWKGRDLTIVSSFEAVGEFTAGRMSQEDFEGVEKNACPTSGSCGGMYTANTMSSSFEALGMSLLYSSTMANPDQEKVDSAAESARVLVEAVKRDLKPRDIITKESIENAVSLIMATGGSTNAVLHYLAIAHAAEVDWTIDDFERIRKRVPVICDLKPSGKYVATDLHRAGGIPQVLKILLDAGLLHGDCMTITGRTIADELKDVPSVPRADQHVIFPIDRALYKEGHLAILKGNLAEDGAVAKITGLKNPVITGPARVFDDEQSAMDAILGDRIRAGDILVLRYLGPQGGPGMPEMLAPTSVIIGKGLGESVGFITDGRFSGGTWGMVVGHVAPEAFVGGTIALVQEGDSITIDAHRLLLQLNVDEAELARRRAAWRQPAPRYTRGVLAKFAALARPANQGAVTG
;
A
#
# COMPACT_ATOMS: atom_id res chain seq x y z
N MET A 1 -28.33 -26.99 6.11
CA MET A 1 -28.78 -25.61 5.74
C MET A 1 -28.09 -25.22 4.45
N SER A 2 -28.83 -24.58 3.54
CA SER A 2 -28.25 -24.09 2.30
C SER A 2 -27.38 -22.86 2.61
N TYR A 3 -26.15 -22.80 2.05
CA TYR A 3 -25.20 -21.71 2.28
C TYR A 3 -25.23 -20.65 1.18
N ASN A 4 -26.09 -20.78 0.17
CA ASN A 4 -26.33 -19.82 -0.90
C ASN A 4 -27.28 -18.70 -0.44
N ARG A 5 -26.90 -17.99 0.62
CA ARG A 5 -27.75 -17.00 1.30
C ARG A 5 -28.19 -15.87 0.38
N ARG A 6 -27.29 -15.45 -0.51
CA ARG A 6 -27.49 -14.35 -1.45
C ARG A 6 -27.86 -14.88 -2.83
N SER A 7 -27.09 -15.80 -3.41
CA SER A 7 -27.26 -16.28 -4.78
C SER A 7 -28.60 -17.02 -4.99
N LYS A 8 -29.23 -17.53 -3.94
CA LYS A 8 -30.60 -18.08 -4.04
C LYS A 8 -31.61 -17.08 -4.64
N HIS A 9 -31.39 -15.76 -4.46
CA HIS A 9 -32.26 -14.73 -5.00
C HIS A 9 -32.24 -14.67 -6.54
N ILE A 10 -31.22 -15.19 -7.19
CA ILE A 10 -31.09 -15.27 -8.65
C ILE A 10 -31.11 -16.70 -9.19
N THR A 11 -31.02 -17.74 -8.33
CA THR A 11 -30.98 -19.14 -8.76
C THR A 11 -32.27 -19.91 -8.45
N GLN A 12 -33.04 -19.53 -7.42
CA GLN A 12 -34.17 -20.32 -6.93
C GLN A 12 -35.53 -19.69 -7.24
N GLY A 13 -36.55 -20.54 -7.32
CA GLY A 13 -37.93 -20.15 -7.60
C GLY A 13 -38.27 -20.14 -9.11
N VAL A 14 -39.58 -20.17 -9.42
CA VAL A 14 -40.08 -20.24 -10.81
C VAL A 14 -39.68 -18.99 -11.61
N ALA A 15 -39.77 -17.82 -11.02
CA ALA A 15 -39.42 -16.54 -11.64
C ALA A 15 -37.95 -16.43 -12.06
N ARG A 16 -37.07 -17.32 -11.56
CA ARG A 16 -35.64 -17.37 -11.89
C ARG A 16 -35.29 -18.38 -12.99
N SER A 17 -36.27 -18.92 -13.68
CA SER A 17 -36.06 -19.77 -14.86
C SER A 17 -35.18 -19.12 -15.94
N PRO A 18 -35.39 -17.83 -16.33
CA PRO A 18 -34.50 -17.17 -17.30
C PRO A 18 -33.03 -17.09 -16.83
N ASN A 19 -32.82 -16.82 -15.53
CA ASN A 19 -31.46 -16.76 -14.95
C ASN A 19 -30.78 -18.13 -15.07
N ARG A 20 -31.48 -19.22 -14.67
CA ARG A 20 -30.95 -20.58 -14.77
C ARG A 20 -30.66 -21.00 -16.21
N SER A 21 -31.46 -20.53 -17.18
CA SER A 21 -31.17 -20.79 -18.59
C SER A 21 -29.81 -20.26 -19.03
N MET A 22 -29.41 -19.07 -18.54
CA MET A 22 -28.06 -18.53 -18.78
C MET A 22 -26.99 -19.33 -18.05
N TYR A 23 -27.24 -19.76 -16.82
CA TYR A 23 -26.29 -20.61 -16.07
C TYR A 23 -26.10 -21.98 -16.76
N TYR A 24 -27.16 -22.59 -17.30
CA TYR A 24 -27.04 -23.84 -18.08
C TYR A 24 -26.12 -23.65 -19.30
N ALA A 25 -26.17 -22.49 -19.96
CA ALA A 25 -25.28 -22.16 -21.09
C ALA A 25 -23.81 -22.07 -20.66
N LEU A 26 -23.53 -21.78 -19.37
CA LEU A 26 -22.20 -21.78 -18.76
C LEU A 26 -21.78 -23.16 -18.21
N GLY A 27 -22.61 -24.21 -18.43
CA GLY A 27 -22.31 -25.58 -18.01
C GLY A 27 -22.79 -25.96 -16.61
N TYR A 28 -23.49 -25.08 -15.88
CA TYR A 28 -24.08 -25.40 -14.59
C TYR A 28 -25.14 -26.49 -14.71
N GLN A 29 -25.30 -27.28 -13.66
CA GLN A 29 -26.32 -28.31 -13.55
C GLN A 29 -27.35 -27.93 -12.50
N LYS A 30 -28.47 -28.67 -12.44
CA LYS A 30 -29.58 -28.40 -11.51
C LYS A 30 -29.11 -28.32 -10.05
N ASP A 31 -28.23 -29.22 -9.64
CA ASP A 31 -27.74 -29.31 -8.26
C ASP A 31 -26.77 -28.17 -7.89
N ASP A 32 -26.24 -27.46 -8.88
CA ASP A 32 -25.37 -26.31 -8.64
C ASP A 32 -26.14 -25.09 -8.11
N PHE A 33 -27.45 -25.01 -8.36
CA PHE A 33 -28.25 -23.88 -7.88
C PHE A 33 -28.50 -23.88 -6.37
N ASP A 34 -28.18 -24.97 -5.68
CA ASP A 34 -28.23 -25.06 -4.22
C ASP A 34 -26.88 -24.77 -3.54
N LYS A 35 -25.81 -24.63 -4.34
CA LYS A 35 -24.47 -24.28 -3.89
C LYS A 35 -24.27 -22.76 -3.83
N PRO A 36 -23.40 -22.25 -2.93
CA PRO A 36 -23.07 -20.83 -2.92
C PRO A 36 -22.28 -20.44 -4.19
N MET A 37 -22.48 -19.21 -4.67
CA MET A 37 -21.72 -18.60 -5.75
C MET A 37 -20.57 -17.78 -5.14
N VAL A 38 -19.33 -18.08 -5.53
CA VAL A 38 -18.12 -17.44 -5.03
C VAL A 38 -17.41 -16.71 -6.15
N GLY A 39 -17.27 -15.41 -6.02
CA GLY A 39 -16.50 -14.58 -6.96
C GLY A 39 -15.00 -14.82 -6.81
N ILE A 40 -14.27 -14.84 -7.93
CA ILE A 40 -12.82 -14.77 -7.97
C ILE A 40 -12.46 -13.48 -8.70
N ALA A 41 -12.16 -12.43 -7.95
CA ALA A 41 -11.74 -11.14 -8.47
C ALA A 41 -10.25 -11.26 -8.88
N ASN A 42 -10.01 -11.48 -10.17
CA ASN A 42 -8.70 -11.77 -10.72
C ASN A 42 -8.01 -10.50 -11.21
N GLY A 43 -6.95 -10.09 -10.52
CA GLY A 43 -6.10 -8.98 -10.91
C GLY A 43 -5.04 -9.32 -11.97
N HIS A 44 -5.08 -10.49 -12.62
CA HIS A 44 -4.10 -10.86 -13.64
C HIS A 44 -4.00 -9.83 -14.75
N SER A 45 -2.78 -9.52 -15.14
CA SER A 45 -2.47 -8.61 -16.25
C SER A 45 -1.04 -8.84 -16.74
N THR A 46 -0.81 -8.66 -18.03
CA THR A 46 0.54 -8.65 -18.62
C THR A 46 1.17 -7.25 -18.60
N ILE A 47 0.49 -6.25 -18.02
CA ILE A 47 0.98 -4.85 -17.93
C ILE A 47 2.19 -4.76 -17.02
N THR A 48 2.26 -5.58 -15.95
CA THR A 48 3.30 -5.47 -14.92
C THR A 48 3.74 -6.84 -14.41
N PRO A 49 5.03 -7.03 -14.06
CA PRO A 49 5.48 -8.25 -13.38
C PRO A 49 4.68 -8.58 -12.12
N CYS A 50 4.21 -7.56 -11.39
CA CYS A 50 3.42 -7.75 -10.18
C CYS A 50 2.18 -8.61 -10.37
N ASN A 51 1.55 -8.54 -11.56
CA ASN A 51 0.28 -9.19 -11.85
C ASN A 51 0.37 -10.30 -12.91
N SER A 52 1.51 -10.45 -13.60
CA SER A 52 1.66 -11.41 -14.71
C SER A 52 1.56 -12.87 -14.27
N GLY A 53 1.84 -13.19 -13.02
CA GLY A 53 1.74 -14.53 -12.44
C GLY A 53 0.41 -14.85 -11.76
N LEU A 54 -0.58 -13.94 -11.74
CA LEU A 54 -1.79 -14.13 -10.93
C LEU A 54 -2.80 -15.11 -11.51
N GLN A 55 -2.79 -15.36 -12.83
CA GLN A 55 -3.76 -16.28 -13.46
C GLN A 55 -3.71 -17.66 -12.81
N ARG A 56 -2.50 -18.24 -12.63
CA ARG A 56 -2.35 -19.57 -12.02
C ARG A 56 -2.84 -19.64 -10.57
N LEU A 57 -2.77 -18.52 -9.82
CA LEU A 57 -3.32 -18.44 -8.46
C LEU A 57 -4.85 -18.41 -8.49
N SER A 58 -5.41 -17.66 -9.44
CA SER A 58 -6.85 -17.61 -9.65
C SER A 58 -7.41 -18.95 -10.12
N ASP A 59 -6.70 -19.68 -11.00
CA ASP A 59 -7.08 -21.02 -11.45
C ASP A 59 -7.08 -22.02 -10.27
N ALA A 60 -6.04 -21.98 -9.42
CA ALA A 60 -5.98 -22.80 -8.22
C ALA A 60 -7.12 -22.48 -7.22
N ALA A 61 -7.48 -21.20 -7.09
CA ALA A 61 -8.61 -20.78 -6.27
C ALA A 61 -9.95 -21.29 -6.86
N VAL A 62 -10.14 -21.22 -8.17
CA VAL A 62 -11.31 -21.77 -8.87
C VAL A 62 -11.47 -23.25 -8.59
N ASP A 63 -10.39 -24.03 -8.74
CA ASP A 63 -10.43 -25.48 -8.51
C ASP A 63 -10.69 -25.81 -7.02
N ALA A 64 -10.11 -25.06 -6.10
CA ALA A 64 -10.32 -25.24 -4.67
C ALA A 64 -11.76 -24.89 -4.25
N VAL A 65 -12.37 -23.82 -4.80
CA VAL A 65 -13.78 -23.49 -4.55
C VAL A 65 -14.71 -24.61 -5.02
N LYS A 66 -14.48 -25.16 -6.23
CA LYS A 66 -15.25 -26.32 -6.75
C LYS A 66 -15.13 -27.54 -5.83
N ALA A 67 -13.89 -27.87 -5.45
CA ALA A 67 -13.62 -29.01 -4.58
C ALA A 67 -14.25 -28.85 -3.19
N ALA A 68 -14.40 -27.61 -2.68
CA ALA A 68 -15.06 -27.29 -1.43
C ALA A 68 -16.60 -27.26 -1.52
N GLY A 69 -17.17 -27.53 -2.70
CA GLY A 69 -18.63 -27.63 -2.91
C GLY A 69 -19.32 -26.30 -3.18
N ALA A 70 -18.63 -25.31 -3.70
CA ALA A 70 -19.17 -24.03 -4.12
C ALA A 70 -18.96 -23.80 -5.63
N ASN A 71 -19.64 -22.81 -6.19
CA ASN A 71 -19.57 -22.45 -7.62
C ASN A 71 -18.66 -21.22 -7.80
N PRO A 72 -17.46 -21.34 -8.39
CA PRO A 72 -16.62 -20.21 -8.67
C PRO A 72 -17.07 -19.43 -9.90
N GLN A 73 -16.99 -18.10 -9.81
CA GLN A 73 -17.22 -17.18 -10.94
C GLN A 73 -16.08 -16.19 -11.04
N ILE A 74 -15.20 -16.37 -12.03
CA ILE A 74 -14.03 -15.51 -12.24
C ILE A 74 -14.41 -14.25 -13.01
N PHE A 75 -13.91 -13.11 -12.59
CA PHE A 75 -13.99 -11.84 -13.29
C PHE A 75 -12.70 -11.04 -13.12
N GLY A 76 -12.38 -10.15 -14.09
CA GLY A 76 -11.16 -9.36 -14.08
C GLY A 76 -11.28 -8.06 -13.30
N THR A 77 -10.18 -7.62 -12.69
CA THR A 77 -10.03 -6.28 -12.13
C THR A 77 -8.88 -5.54 -12.82
N PRO A 78 -8.96 -4.20 -12.99
CA PRO A 78 -7.87 -3.45 -13.62
C PRO A 78 -6.64 -3.39 -12.71
N THR A 79 -5.48 -3.10 -13.32
CA THR A 79 -4.24 -2.79 -12.59
C THR A 79 -3.48 -1.68 -13.29
N ILE A 80 -2.79 -0.85 -12.51
CA ILE A 80 -1.79 0.10 -12.96
C ILE A 80 -0.46 -0.30 -12.33
N SER A 81 0.61 -0.27 -13.11
CA SER A 81 1.96 -0.52 -12.60
C SER A 81 2.56 0.79 -12.06
N ASP A 82 2.69 0.90 -10.75
CA ASP A 82 3.32 2.07 -10.13
C ASP A 82 4.76 2.25 -10.66
N GLY A 83 5.55 1.19 -10.72
CA GLY A 83 6.92 1.26 -11.20
C GLY A 83 7.07 1.70 -12.66
N MET A 84 6.17 1.25 -13.56
CA MET A 84 6.21 1.65 -14.97
C MET A 84 5.63 3.05 -15.23
N SER A 85 4.70 3.49 -14.40
CA SER A 85 4.06 4.81 -14.52
C SER A 85 4.85 5.92 -13.84
N MET A 86 5.84 5.56 -13.00
CA MET A 86 6.65 6.50 -12.21
C MET A 86 7.30 7.58 -13.11
N GLY A 87 7.21 8.85 -12.69
CA GLY A 87 7.75 9.98 -13.45
C GLY A 87 6.97 10.35 -14.72
N THR A 88 5.76 9.80 -14.91
CA THR A 88 4.89 10.10 -16.06
C THR A 88 3.50 10.53 -15.62
N GLU A 89 2.71 11.12 -16.55
CA GLU A 89 1.29 11.42 -16.33
C GLU A 89 0.46 10.16 -15.96
N GLY A 90 0.92 8.98 -16.36
CA GLY A 90 0.31 7.69 -16.00
C GLY A 90 0.24 7.44 -14.49
N MET A 91 1.16 8.03 -13.72
CA MET A 91 1.21 7.85 -12.27
C MET A 91 -0.03 8.40 -11.54
N LYS A 92 -0.71 9.39 -12.11
CA LYS A 92 -1.97 9.92 -11.59
C LYS A 92 -3.08 8.86 -11.53
N TYR A 93 -3.05 7.89 -12.45
CA TYR A 93 -4.01 6.79 -12.50
C TYR A 93 -3.75 5.70 -11.44
N SER A 94 -2.58 5.68 -10.81
CA SER A 94 -2.24 4.68 -9.80
C SER A 94 -3.22 4.72 -8.62
N LEU A 95 -3.30 5.83 -7.86
CA LEU A 95 -4.23 5.91 -6.73
C LEU A 95 -5.69 5.85 -7.17
N VAL A 96 -6.01 6.44 -8.30
CA VAL A 96 -7.37 6.38 -8.88
C VAL A 96 -7.78 4.93 -9.14
N SER A 97 -6.86 4.06 -9.56
CA SER A 97 -7.14 2.63 -9.76
C SER A 97 -7.56 1.91 -8.47
N ARG A 98 -7.16 2.39 -7.27
CA ARG A 98 -7.62 1.87 -5.99
C ARG A 98 -9.15 1.92 -5.89
N GLU A 99 -9.73 3.07 -6.19
CA GLU A 99 -11.18 3.27 -6.15
C GLU A 99 -11.87 2.46 -7.27
N VAL A 100 -11.32 2.50 -8.50
CA VAL A 100 -11.85 1.74 -9.64
C VAL A 100 -11.85 0.23 -9.38
N ILE A 101 -10.81 -0.30 -8.73
CA ILE A 101 -10.74 -1.73 -8.34
C ILE A 101 -11.82 -2.04 -7.31
N ALA A 102 -11.97 -1.18 -6.28
CA ALA A 102 -13.00 -1.35 -5.25
C ALA A 102 -14.40 -1.34 -5.89
N ASP A 103 -14.69 -0.37 -6.72
CA ASP A 103 -15.98 -0.24 -7.42
C ASP A 103 -16.24 -1.41 -8.39
N CYS A 104 -15.21 -1.91 -9.09
CA CYS A 104 -15.30 -3.06 -9.98
C CYS A 104 -15.70 -4.32 -9.21
N ILE A 105 -15.02 -4.62 -8.12
CA ILE A 105 -15.31 -5.80 -7.29
C ILE A 105 -16.70 -5.68 -6.67
N GLU A 106 -17.03 -4.53 -6.10
CA GLU A 106 -18.34 -4.26 -5.51
C GLU A 106 -19.46 -4.43 -6.55
N THR A 107 -19.31 -3.83 -7.72
CA THR A 107 -20.29 -3.92 -8.82
C THR A 107 -20.54 -5.36 -9.23
N CYS A 108 -19.48 -6.17 -9.42
CA CYS A 108 -19.61 -7.56 -9.82
C CYS A 108 -20.26 -8.41 -8.73
N VAL A 109 -19.79 -8.32 -7.50
CA VAL A 109 -20.27 -9.16 -6.40
C VAL A 109 -21.72 -8.83 -6.02
N GLN A 110 -22.06 -7.53 -5.94
CA GLN A 110 -23.43 -7.10 -5.63
C GLN A 110 -24.38 -7.38 -6.80
N GLY A 111 -23.98 -7.03 -8.02
CA GLY A 111 -24.81 -7.21 -9.21
C GLY A 111 -25.15 -8.67 -9.52
N GLN A 112 -24.24 -9.60 -9.17
CA GLN A 112 -24.43 -11.04 -9.35
C GLN A 112 -24.83 -11.78 -8.08
N TRP A 113 -25.13 -11.08 -7.01
CA TRP A 113 -25.60 -11.68 -5.74
C TRP A 113 -24.68 -12.80 -5.22
N MET A 114 -23.36 -12.63 -5.35
CA MET A 114 -22.40 -13.63 -4.89
C MET A 114 -22.41 -13.77 -3.37
N ASP A 115 -22.20 -14.99 -2.87
CA ASP A 115 -22.21 -15.34 -1.44
C ASP A 115 -20.85 -15.09 -0.76
N GLY A 116 -19.79 -14.98 -1.54
CA GLY A 116 -18.44 -14.71 -1.06
C GLY A 116 -17.51 -14.32 -2.21
N VAL A 117 -16.32 -13.79 -1.89
CA VAL A 117 -15.33 -13.40 -2.88
C VAL A 117 -13.89 -13.64 -2.43
N VAL A 118 -13.08 -14.26 -3.31
CA VAL A 118 -11.62 -14.29 -3.24
C VAL A 118 -11.09 -13.13 -4.07
N VAL A 119 -10.31 -12.24 -3.48
CA VAL A 119 -9.64 -11.15 -4.20
C VAL A 119 -8.17 -11.52 -4.41
N VAL A 120 -7.73 -11.62 -5.66
CA VAL A 120 -6.36 -11.95 -6.03
C VAL A 120 -5.71 -10.72 -6.65
N GLY A 121 -4.67 -10.17 -6.01
CA GLY A 121 -4.02 -8.95 -6.46
C GLY A 121 -2.53 -8.90 -6.17
N GLY A 122 -1.79 -8.15 -6.97
CA GLY A 122 -0.33 -8.07 -6.91
C GLY A 122 0.24 -6.66 -6.72
N CYS A 123 -0.10 -5.71 -7.57
CA CYS A 123 0.47 -4.36 -7.56
C CYS A 123 -0.09 -3.49 -6.43
N ASP A 124 0.59 -2.40 -6.12
CA ASP A 124 0.41 -1.52 -4.95
C ASP A 124 -1.05 -1.16 -4.64
N LYS A 125 -1.85 -0.84 -5.64
CA LYS A 125 -3.23 -0.38 -5.45
C LYS A 125 -4.26 -1.50 -5.51
N ASN A 126 -3.87 -2.72 -5.97
CA ASN A 126 -4.71 -3.90 -5.86
C ASN A 126 -4.99 -4.26 -4.40
N MET A 127 -3.96 -4.11 -3.51
CA MET A 127 -4.11 -4.43 -2.09
C MET A 127 -5.21 -3.59 -1.43
N PRO A 128 -5.06 -2.26 -1.31
CA PRO A 128 -6.06 -1.44 -0.63
C PRO A 128 -7.39 -1.41 -1.40
N GLY A 129 -7.38 -1.41 -2.74
CA GLY A 129 -8.62 -1.44 -3.53
C GLY A 129 -9.47 -2.68 -3.25
N GLY A 130 -8.82 -3.85 -3.20
CA GLY A 130 -9.49 -5.10 -2.85
C GLY A 130 -10.00 -5.11 -1.42
N MET A 131 -9.22 -4.61 -0.46
CA MET A 131 -9.63 -4.56 0.95
C MET A 131 -10.79 -3.57 1.18
N ILE A 132 -10.78 -2.41 0.52
CA ILE A 132 -11.89 -1.46 0.52
C ILE A 132 -13.17 -2.14 -0.02
N ALA A 133 -13.07 -2.88 -1.13
CA ALA A 133 -14.20 -3.63 -1.67
C ALA A 133 -14.75 -4.65 -0.67
N LEU A 134 -13.87 -5.44 -0.03
CA LEU A 134 -14.28 -6.42 0.98
C LEU A 134 -15.01 -5.75 2.16
N ALA A 135 -14.48 -4.63 2.65
CA ALA A 135 -15.09 -3.87 3.75
C ALA A 135 -16.46 -3.27 3.39
N ARG A 136 -16.59 -2.67 2.17
CA ARG A 136 -17.86 -2.11 1.68
C ARG A 136 -18.92 -3.18 1.46
N LEU A 137 -18.55 -4.27 0.81
CA LEU A 137 -19.43 -5.40 0.51
C LEU A 137 -19.99 -6.05 1.76
N ASN A 138 -19.16 -6.20 2.77
CA ASN A 138 -19.47 -6.95 3.99
C ASN A 138 -20.10 -8.32 3.69
N VAL A 139 -19.58 -9.00 2.69
CA VAL A 139 -19.88 -10.38 2.29
C VAL A 139 -18.64 -11.21 2.59
N PRO A 140 -18.74 -12.47 3.05
CA PRO A 140 -17.56 -13.29 3.31
C PRO A 140 -16.50 -13.16 2.22
N GLY A 141 -15.28 -12.80 2.60
CA GLY A 141 -14.24 -12.47 1.64
C GLY A 141 -12.83 -12.66 2.20
N ILE A 142 -11.88 -12.99 1.34
CA ILE A 142 -10.47 -13.19 1.68
C ILE A 142 -9.60 -12.51 0.65
N TYR A 143 -8.46 -11.96 1.10
CA TYR A 143 -7.46 -11.41 0.21
C TYR A 143 -6.31 -12.39 -0.04
N VAL A 144 -5.99 -12.63 -1.30
CA VAL A 144 -4.85 -13.44 -1.76
C VAL A 144 -3.83 -12.53 -2.44
N TYR A 145 -2.73 -12.30 -1.76
CA TYR A 145 -1.60 -11.59 -2.34
C TYR A 145 -0.90 -12.44 -3.40
N GLY A 146 -0.54 -11.82 -4.51
CA GLY A 146 0.14 -12.47 -5.63
C GLY A 146 1.55 -12.97 -5.34
N GLY A 147 2.16 -12.51 -4.26
CA GLY A 147 3.54 -12.86 -3.89
C GLY A 147 4.57 -11.84 -4.37
N THR A 148 5.73 -11.87 -3.73
CA THR A 148 6.85 -10.98 -4.03
C THR A 148 7.66 -11.50 -5.23
N ILE A 149 8.39 -10.59 -5.90
CA ILE A 149 9.41 -10.95 -6.89
C ILE A 149 10.63 -11.54 -6.18
N ARG A 150 11.36 -12.44 -6.82
CA ARG A 150 12.69 -12.83 -6.34
C ARG A 150 13.67 -11.67 -6.53
N PRO A 151 14.66 -11.50 -5.63
CA PRO A 151 15.67 -10.45 -5.80
C PRO A 151 16.47 -10.67 -7.09
N GLY A 152 16.82 -9.57 -7.75
CA GLY A 152 17.77 -9.58 -8.86
C GLY A 152 19.22 -9.67 -8.35
N ASN A 153 20.16 -9.90 -9.26
CA ASN A 153 21.58 -9.87 -8.92
C ASN A 153 22.42 -9.38 -10.11
N TRP A 154 23.39 -8.52 -9.84
CA TRP A 154 24.40 -8.10 -10.79
C TRP A 154 25.76 -8.06 -10.12
N LYS A 155 26.73 -8.82 -10.65
CA LYS A 155 28.12 -8.92 -10.14
C LYS A 155 28.17 -9.19 -8.61
N GLY A 156 27.26 -10.04 -8.09
CA GLY A 156 27.19 -10.39 -6.67
C GLY A 156 26.44 -9.38 -5.79
N ARG A 157 25.92 -8.27 -6.33
CA ARG A 157 25.08 -7.32 -5.64
C ARG A 157 23.60 -7.68 -5.84
N ASP A 158 22.85 -7.82 -4.76
CA ASP A 158 21.42 -8.04 -4.81
C ASP A 158 20.68 -6.76 -5.20
N LEU A 159 19.74 -6.91 -6.14
CA LEU A 159 19.01 -5.82 -6.76
C LEU A 159 17.50 -5.88 -6.45
N THR A 160 16.89 -4.70 -6.43
CA THR A 160 15.45 -4.51 -6.53
C THR A 160 15.16 -3.47 -7.61
N ILE A 161 13.89 -3.22 -7.93
CA ILE A 161 13.51 -2.13 -8.85
C ILE A 161 14.06 -0.77 -8.42
N VAL A 162 14.19 -0.51 -7.11
CA VAL A 162 14.76 0.73 -6.59
C VAL A 162 16.22 0.89 -7.01
N SER A 163 16.97 -0.20 -7.14
CA SER A 163 18.34 -0.17 -7.63
C SER A 163 18.46 0.41 -9.05
N SER A 164 17.45 0.20 -9.91
CA SER A 164 17.43 0.82 -11.25
C SER A 164 17.16 2.33 -11.19
N PHE A 165 16.31 2.78 -10.27
CA PHE A 165 16.09 4.23 -10.07
C PHE A 165 17.34 4.92 -9.50
N GLU A 166 18.03 4.30 -8.55
CA GLU A 166 19.29 4.81 -7.99
C GLU A 166 20.40 4.85 -9.06
N ALA A 167 20.47 3.83 -9.92
CA ALA A 167 21.45 3.72 -11.01
C ALA A 167 21.35 4.90 -12.00
N VAL A 168 20.16 5.46 -12.24
CA VAL A 168 19.99 6.67 -13.05
C VAL A 168 20.79 7.83 -12.44
N GLY A 169 20.70 8.06 -11.14
CA GLY A 169 21.43 9.10 -10.43
C GLY A 169 22.94 8.87 -10.44
N GLU A 170 23.40 7.62 -10.22
CA GLU A 170 24.81 7.25 -10.23
C GLU A 170 25.43 7.40 -11.63
N PHE A 171 24.69 6.95 -12.66
CA PHE A 171 25.13 7.02 -14.04
C PHE A 171 25.22 8.47 -14.55
N THR A 172 24.18 9.27 -14.31
CA THR A 172 24.19 10.70 -14.70
C THR A 172 25.24 11.52 -13.97
N ALA A 173 25.63 11.11 -12.76
CA ALA A 173 26.73 11.71 -12.01
C ALA A 173 28.12 11.18 -12.42
N GLY A 174 28.21 10.31 -13.45
CA GLY A 174 29.48 9.74 -13.94
C GLY A 174 30.15 8.75 -12.98
N ARG A 175 29.42 8.19 -12.02
CA ARG A 175 29.93 7.23 -11.02
C ARG A 175 29.64 5.77 -11.35
N MET A 176 28.88 5.49 -12.40
CA MET A 176 28.54 4.14 -12.86
C MET A 176 28.94 3.99 -14.32
N SER A 177 29.50 2.82 -14.68
CA SER A 177 29.82 2.49 -16.07
C SER A 177 28.54 2.18 -16.87
N GLN A 178 28.58 2.32 -18.19
CA GLN A 178 27.49 1.92 -19.10
C GLN A 178 27.16 0.41 -18.91
N GLU A 179 28.18 -0.45 -18.80
CA GLU A 179 28.01 -1.89 -18.58
C GLU A 179 27.23 -2.20 -17.29
N ASP A 180 27.59 -1.51 -16.19
CA ASP A 180 26.92 -1.72 -14.90
C ASP A 180 25.49 -1.16 -14.91
N PHE A 181 25.25 -0.02 -15.56
CA PHE A 181 23.93 0.55 -15.72
C PHE A 181 23.00 -0.42 -16.46
N GLU A 182 23.42 -0.92 -17.63
CA GLU A 182 22.65 -1.91 -18.40
C GLU A 182 22.51 -3.25 -17.64
N GLY A 183 23.54 -3.64 -16.89
CA GLY A 183 23.51 -4.84 -16.04
C GLY A 183 22.46 -4.75 -14.94
N VAL A 184 22.37 -3.62 -14.26
CA VAL A 184 21.32 -3.35 -13.25
C VAL A 184 19.93 -3.35 -13.91
N GLU A 185 19.76 -2.64 -15.02
CA GLU A 185 18.50 -2.57 -15.76
C GLU A 185 17.95 -3.95 -16.12
N LYS A 186 18.78 -4.82 -16.68
CA LYS A 186 18.37 -6.16 -17.15
C LYS A 186 18.08 -7.15 -16.02
N ASN A 187 18.69 -6.95 -14.84
CA ASN A 187 18.67 -7.97 -13.79
C ASN A 187 17.90 -7.55 -12.52
N ALA A 188 17.38 -6.33 -12.44
CA ALA A 188 16.68 -5.86 -11.24
C ALA A 188 15.33 -6.55 -10.98
N CYS A 189 14.64 -7.02 -12.05
CA CYS A 189 13.33 -7.65 -11.98
C CYS A 189 13.32 -9.02 -12.69
N PRO A 190 13.85 -10.10 -12.07
CA PRO A 190 14.10 -11.36 -12.78
C PRO A 190 12.89 -12.29 -12.92
N THR A 191 11.80 -12.07 -12.17
CA THR A 191 10.61 -12.95 -12.17
C THR A 191 9.30 -12.16 -12.15
N SER A 192 8.17 -12.87 -12.25
CA SER A 192 6.88 -12.31 -11.82
C SER A 192 6.85 -12.11 -10.31
N GLY A 193 5.96 -11.22 -9.85
CA GLY A 193 5.77 -10.87 -8.45
C GLY A 193 5.89 -9.37 -8.20
N SER A 194 5.41 -8.92 -7.06
CA SER A 194 5.49 -7.52 -6.63
C SER A 194 6.88 -7.18 -6.12
N CYS A 195 7.21 -5.89 -6.03
CA CYS A 195 8.53 -5.39 -5.63
C CYS A 195 9.07 -6.09 -4.38
N GLY A 196 10.38 -6.44 -4.37
CA GLY A 196 10.96 -7.32 -3.35
C GLY A 196 11.15 -6.69 -1.95
N GLY A 197 11.29 -5.36 -1.84
CA GLY A 197 11.44 -4.68 -0.54
C GLY A 197 10.11 -4.52 0.21
N MET A 198 10.18 -4.03 1.47
CA MET A 198 8.98 -3.66 2.25
C MET A 198 8.41 -2.32 1.75
N TYR A 199 8.14 -2.28 0.42
CA TYR A 199 7.48 -1.19 -0.28
C TYR A 199 5.96 -1.34 -0.14
N THR A 200 5.15 -0.58 -0.89
CA THR A 200 3.72 -0.51 -0.64
C THR A 200 3.01 -1.87 -0.76
N ALA A 201 3.28 -2.66 -1.80
CA ALA A 201 2.63 -3.96 -1.99
C ALA A 201 2.90 -4.94 -0.84
N ASN A 202 4.18 -5.13 -0.45
CA ASN A 202 4.54 -6.01 0.66
C ASN A 202 4.08 -5.46 2.02
N THR A 203 4.08 -4.14 2.22
CA THR A 203 3.52 -3.51 3.43
C THR A 203 2.05 -3.84 3.61
N MET A 204 1.25 -3.61 2.56
CA MET A 204 -0.19 -3.83 2.64
C MET A 204 -0.52 -5.33 2.76
N SER A 205 0.11 -6.20 1.95
CA SER A 205 -0.15 -7.63 2.04
C SER A 205 0.23 -8.22 3.40
N SER A 206 1.38 -7.83 3.95
CA SER A 206 1.82 -8.25 5.27
C SER A 206 0.88 -7.78 6.37
N SER A 207 0.41 -6.55 6.28
CA SER A 207 -0.55 -6.01 7.24
C SER A 207 -1.92 -6.71 7.19
N PHE A 208 -2.29 -7.33 6.06
CA PHE A 208 -3.53 -8.09 5.95
C PHE A 208 -3.50 -9.43 6.70
N GLU A 209 -2.30 -10.01 6.91
CA GLU A 209 -2.13 -11.12 7.86
C GLU A 209 -2.45 -10.67 9.29
N ALA A 210 -1.89 -9.52 9.71
CA ALA A 210 -2.15 -8.95 11.03
C ALA A 210 -3.60 -8.47 11.22
N LEU A 211 -4.24 -7.98 10.14
CA LEU A 211 -5.65 -7.61 10.11
C LEU A 211 -6.59 -8.82 10.21
N GLY A 212 -6.09 -10.03 9.92
CA GLY A 212 -6.89 -11.25 9.90
C GLY A 212 -7.63 -11.53 8.59
N MET A 213 -7.37 -10.78 7.52
CA MET A 213 -8.07 -10.89 6.22
C MET A 213 -7.31 -11.69 5.17
N SER A 214 -6.11 -12.17 5.50
CA SER A 214 -5.28 -13.09 4.71
C SER A 214 -4.73 -14.20 5.60
N LEU A 215 -4.37 -15.34 5.01
CA LEU A 215 -3.74 -16.42 5.76
C LEU A 215 -2.33 -16.04 6.20
N LEU A 216 -1.93 -16.51 7.38
CA LEU A 216 -0.55 -16.36 7.85
C LEU A 216 0.45 -17.00 6.89
N TYR A 217 1.66 -16.48 6.81
CA TYR A 217 2.75 -16.81 5.90
C TYR A 217 2.50 -16.44 4.43
N SER A 218 1.30 -16.03 4.03
CA SER A 218 0.93 -15.86 2.62
C SER A 218 1.55 -14.64 1.94
N SER A 219 1.95 -13.61 2.69
CA SER A 219 2.40 -12.32 2.13
C SER A 219 3.88 -12.27 1.75
N THR A 220 4.71 -13.19 2.25
CA THR A 220 6.16 -13.16 2.02
C THR A 220 6.66 -14.20 1.03
N MET A 221 5.78 -15.10 0.56
CA MET A 221 6.06 -16.08 -0.48
C MET A 221 6.38 -15.42 -1.80
N ALA A 222 7.33 -15.98 -2.57
CA ALA A 222 7.60 -15.50 -3.92
C ALA A 222 6.51 -15.95 -4.90
N ASN A 223 6.13 -15.06 -5.84
CA ASN A 223 5.10 -15.38 -6.84
C ASN A 223 5.40 -16.67 -7.64
N PRO A 224 6.63 -16.92 -8.14
CA PRO A 224 6.90 -18.10 -8.96
C PRO A 224 6.86 -19.44 -8.21
N ASP A 225 6.79 -19.44 -6.89
CA ASP A 225 6.91 -20.66 -6.08
C ASP A 225 5.59 -21.43 -5.99
N GLN A 226 5.68 -22.78 -5.88
CA GLN A 226 4.50 -23.64 -5.77
C GLN A 226 3.73 -23.39 -4.47
N GLU A 227 4.44 -23.11 -3.38
CA GLU A 227 3.82 -22.79 -2.09
C GLU A 227 2.81 -21.61 -2.18
N LYS A 228 3.05 -20.66 -3.12
CA LYS A 228 2.14 -19.55 -3.36
C LYS A 228 0.84 -19.99 -4.03
N VAL A 229 0.92 -20.96 -4.94
CA VAL A 229 -0.26 -21.59 -5.57
C VAL A 229 -1.06 -22.36 -4.52
N ASP A 230 -0.37 -23.14 -3.68
CA ASP A 230 -0.99 -23.92 -2.61
C ASP A 230 -1.68 -23.02 -1.58
N SER A 231 -1.05 -21.90 -1.22
CA SER A 231 -1.62 -20.86 -0.36
C SER A 231 -2.88 -20.21 -0.96
N ALA A 232 -2.91 -19.99 -2.27
CA ALA A 232 -4.10 -19.45 -2.95
C ALA A 232 -5.27 -20.45 -2.92
N ALA A 233 -4.98 -21.74 -3.17
CA ALA A 233 -5.98 -22.80 -3.06
C ALA A 233 -6.51 -22.93 -1.63
N GLU A 234 -5.64 -22.87 -0.61
CA GLU A 234 -6.05 -22.94 0.79
C GLU A 234 -6.89 -21.72 1.19
N SER A 235 -6.52 -20.52 0.75
CA SER A 235 -7.30 -19.31 0.97
C SER A 235 -8.74 -19.46 0.43
N ALA A 236 -8.88 -20.06 -0.74
CA ALA A 236 -10.20 -20.33 -1.33
C ALA A 236 -11.02 -21.34 -0.52
N ARG A 237 -10.40 -22.40 0.02
CA ARG A 237 -11.08 -23.36 0.93
C ARG A 237 -11.55 -22.66 2.20
N VAL A 238 -10.68 -21.87 2.82
CA VAL A 238 -11.01 -21.10 4.03
C VAL A 238 -12.18 -20.14 3.76
N LEU A 239 -12.19 -19.48 2.58
CA LEU A 239 -13.33 -18.64 2.23
C LEU A 239 -14.64 -19.42 2.15
N VAL A 240 -14.66 -20.62 1.55
CA VAL A 240 -15.89 -21.42 1.49
C VAL A 240 -16.39 -21.78 2.91
N GLU A 241 -15.49 -22.06 3.86
CA GLU A 241 -15.86 -22.25 5.27
C GLU A 241 -16.37 -20.96 5.92
N ALA A 242 -15.78 -19.79 5.60
CA ALA A 242 -16.28 -18.50 6.05
C ALA A 242 -17.70 -18.21 5.51
N VAL A 243 -17.99 -18.57 4.24
CA VAL A 243 -19.34 -18.48 3.66
C VAL A 243 -20.33 -19.36 4.41
N LYS A 244 -19.95 -20.59 4.80
CA LYS A 244 -20.79 -21.48 5.60
C LYS A 244 -21.14 -20.87 6.96
N ARG A 245 -20.18 -20.20 7.60
CA ARG A 245 -20.33 -19.55 8.91
C ARG A 245 -20.95 -18.16 8.85
N ASP A 246 -21.07 -17.55 7.65
CA ASP A 246 -21.44 -16.15 7.43
C ASP A 246 -20.48 -15.16 8.11
N LEU A 247 -19.20 -15.50 8.17
CA LEU A 247 -18.15 -14.65 8.74
C LEU A 247 -17.79 -13.53 7.74
N LYS A 248 -18.03 -12.30 8.13
CA LYS A 248 -17.96 -11.13 7.26
C LYS A 248 -16.73 -10.28 7.55
N PRO A 249 -16.25 -9.49 6.57
CA PRO A 249 -15.11 -8.60 6.76
C PRO A 249 -15.24 -7.64 7.95
N ARG A 250 -16.42 -7.08 8.23
CA ARG A 250 -16.61 -6.15 9.37
C ARG A 250 -16.67 -6.85 10.73
N ASP A 251 -16.79 -8.19 10.77
CA ASP A 251 -16.60 -8.97 11.99
C ASP A 251 -15.11 -9.13 12.35
N ILE A 252 -14.23 -8.87 11.36
CA ILE A 252 -12.77 -9.02 11.45
C ILE A 252 -12.09 -7.65 11.48
N ILE A 253 -12.50 -6.73 10.59
CA ILE A 253 -11.93 -5.39 10.48
C ILE A 253 -12.53 -4.51 11.56
N THR A 254 -11.89 -4.49 12.72
CA THR A 254 -12.23 -3.67 13.89
C THR A 254 -11.14 -2.66 14.17
N LYS A 255 -11.34 -1.76 15.12
CA LYS A 255 -10.29 -0.83 15.54
C LYS A 255 -9.03 -1.56 16.01
N GLU A 256 -9.22 -2.61 16.81
CA GLU A 256 -8.15 -3.43 17.38
C GLU A 256 -7.36 -4.19 16.30
N SER A 257 -8.05 -4.74 15.29
CA SER A 257 -7.37 -5.43 14.19
C SER A 257 -6.64 -4.45 13.27
N ILE A 258 -7.12 -3.22 13.09
CA ILE A 258 -6.40 -2.14 12.41
C ILE A 258 -5.17 -1.73 13.24
N GLU A 259 -5.27 -1.65 14.57
CA GLU A 259 -4.11 -1.43 15.44
C GLU A 259 -3.05 -2.53 15.27
N ASN A 260 -3.45 -3.81 15.17
CA ASN A 260 -2.54 -4.91 14.89
C ASN A 260 -1.83 -4.73 13.55
N ALA A 261 -2.56 -4.39 12.50
CA ALA A 261 -2.02 -4.16 11.18
C ALA A 261 -1.01 -2.99 11.16
N VAL A 262 -1.35 -1.88 11.81
CA VAL A 262 -0.46 -0.70 11.90
C VAL A 262 0.75 -1.01 12.78
N SER A 263 0.59 -1.76 13.87
CA SER A 263 1.72 -2.23 14.70
C SER A 263 2.72 -3.06 13.89
N LEU A 264 2.23 -3.98 13.06
CA LEU A 264 3.10 -4.73 12.13
C LEU A 264 3.82 -3.81 11.14
N ILE A 265 3.12 -2.83 10.56
CA ILE A 265 3.73 -1.86 9.64
C ILE A 265 4.85 -1.09 10.33
N MET A 266 4.64 -0.62 11.55
CA MET A 266 5.67 0.07 12.35
C MET A 266 6.88 -0.84 12.61
N ALA A 267 6.64 -2.09 12.98
CA ALA A 267 7.70 -3.06 13.30
C ALA A 267 8.56 -3.48 12.09
N THR A 268 7.98 -3.47 10.89
CA THR A 268 8.64 -3.92 9.65
C THR A 268 9.28 -2.80 8.83
N GLY A 269 9.06 -1.54 9.16
CA GLY A 269 9.59 -0.42 8.38
C GLY A 269 8.85 -0.18 7.06
N GLY A 270 7.52 -0.34 7.05
CA GLY A 270 6.68 -0.30 5.86
C GLY A 270 6.56 1.07 5.17
N SER A 271 5.72 1.13 4.15
CA SER A 271 5.50 2.31 3.29
C SER A 271 4.63 3.38 3.96
N THR A 272 4.95 4.67 3.71
CA THR A 272 4.10 5.83 4.08
C THR A 272 2.69 5.75 3.47
N ASN A 273 2.53 5.08 2.32
CA ASN A 273 1.24 4.87 1.68
C ASN A 273 0.24 4.10 2.57
N ALA A 274 0.73 3.31 3.51
CA ALA A 274 -0.12 2.58 4.45
C ALA A 274 -0.99 3.53 5.29
N VAL A 275 -0.52 4.72 5.63
CA VAL A 275 -1.33 5.73 6.34
C VAL A 275 -2.57 6.09 5.52
N LEU A 276 -2.37 6.47 4.25
CA LEU A 276 -3.47 6.80 3.35
C LEU A 276 -4.45 5.63 3.15
N HIS A 277 -3.88 4.42 3.01
CA HIS A 277 -4.69 3.23 2.70
C HIS A 277 -5.47 2.71 3.90
N TYR A 278 -4.91 2.75 5.12
CA TYR A 278 -5.67 2.35 6.32
C TYR A 278 -6.73 3.36 6.72
N LEU A 279 -6.53 4.67 6.47
CA LEU A 279 -7.62 5.65 6.58
C LEU A 279 -8.78 5.30 5.63
N ALA A 280 -8.47 4.89 4.40
CA ALA A 280 -9.50 4.50 3.42
C ALA A 280 -10.17 3.15 3.77
N ILE A 281 -9.43 2.16 4.24
CA ILE A 281 -9.98 0.86 4.67
C ILE A 281 -10.87 1.03 5.90
N ALA A 282 -10.42 1.81 6.89
CA ALA A 282 -11.22 2.11 8.09
C ALA A 282 -12.52 2.83 7.73
N HIS A 283 -12.46 3.83 6.82
CA HIS A 283 -13.65 4.48 6.30
C HIS A 283 -14.63 3.49 5.65
N ALA A 284 -14.13 2.60 4.79
CA ALA A 284 -14.93 1.57 4.13
C ALA A 284 -15.52 0.54 5.11
N ALA A 285 -14.83 0.26 6.21
CA ALA A 285 -15.27 -0.65 7.27
C ALA A 285 -16.17 0.02 8.32
N GLU A 286 -16.39 1.35 8.23
CA GLU A 286 -17.14 2.14 9.21
C GLU A 286 -16.46 2.15 10.61
N VAL A 287 -15.12 2.09 10.64
CA VAL A 287 -14.32 2.15 11.87
C VAL A 287 -13.82 3.58 12.10
N ASP A 288 -14.01 4.08 13.32
CA ASP A 288 -13.47 5.39 13.74
C ASP A 288 -11.94 5.31 13.90
N TRP A 289 -11.24 5.85 12.90
CA TRP A 289 -9.79 5.81 12.75
C TRP A 289 -9.26 7.11 12.16
N THR A 290 -8.25 7.68 12.79
CA THR A 290 -7.69 8.97 12.41
C THR A 290 -6.20 8.89 12.14
N ILE A 291 -5.64 9.94 11.54
CA ILE A 291 -4.20 10.04 11.31
C ILE A 291 -3.40 10.03 12.64
N ASP A 292 -3.97 10.53 13.74
CA ASP A 292 -3.32 10.59 15.06
C ASP A 292 -3.18 9.19 15.71
N ASP A 293 -3.99 8.20 15.33
CA ASP A 293 -3.85 6.82 15.80
C ASP A 293 -2.53 6.20 15.35
N PHE A 294 -2.01 6.57 14.18
CA PHE A 294 -0.69 6.11 13.71
C PHE A 294 0.42 6.62 14.63
N GLU A 295 0.38 7.88 15.05
CA GLU A 295 1.37 8.44 15.95
C GLU A 295 1.33 7.79 17.34
N ARG A 296 0.12 7.47 17.83
CA ARG A 296 -0.06 6.74 19.10
C ARG A 296 0.60 5.36 19.07
N ILE A 297 0.44 4.62 17.97
CA ILE A 297 1.05 3.30 17.80
C ILE A 297 2.55 3.42 17.58
N ARG A 298 3.01 4.39 16.79
CA ARG A 298 4.43 4.63 16.51
C ARG A 298 5.27 4.72 17.80
N LYS A 299 4.78 5.42 18.81
CA LYS A 299 5.47 5.61 20.09
C LYS A 299 5.63 4.33 20.92
N ARG A 300 4.83 3.31 20.62
CA ARG A 300 4.79 2.06 21.39
C ARG A 300 5.53 0.92 20.70
N VAL A 301 5.54 0.90 19.37
CA VAL A 301 6.00 -0.23 18.58
C VAL A 301 7.38 0.05 18.00
N PRO A 302 8.41 -0.73 18.40
CA PRO A 302 9.76 -0.58 17.87
C PRO A 302 9.88 -1.14 16.46
N VAL A 303 10.91 -0.70 15.71
CA VAL A 303 11.29 -1.34 14.43
C VAL A 303 12.18 -2.55 14.74
N ILE A 304 11.75 -3.74 14.36
CA ILE A 304 12.44 -5.01 14.63
C ILE A 304 12.85 -5.77 13.38
N CYS A 305 12.60 -5.24 12.17
CA CYS A 305 12.98 -5.90 10.92
C CYS A 305 13.97 -5.03 10.12
N ASP A 306 15.05 -5.65 9.63
CA ASP A 306 16.06 -5.00 8.80
C ASP A 306 15.72 -5.17 7.31
N LEU A 307 14.69 -4.44 6.85
CA LEU A 307 14.14 -4.58 5.51
C LEU A 307 14.35 -3.33 4.64
N LYS A 308 14.61 -3.53 3.36
CA LYS A 308 14.63 -2.44 2.37
C LYS A 308 13.27 -1.70 2.36
N PRO A 309 13.25 -0.35 2.20
CA PRO A 309 14.35 0.51 1.72
C PRO A 309 15.33 0.96 2.79
N SER A 310 14.98 0.97 4.07
CA SER A 310 15.82 1.52 5.14
C SER A 310 16.86 0.51 5.67
N GLY A 311 16.66 -0.77 5.38
CA GLY A 311 17.52 -1.88 5.78
C GLY A 311 18.11 -2.64 4.59
N LYS A 312 18.56 -3.88 4.84
CA LYS A 312 19.34 -4.68 3.88
C LYS A 312 18.52 -5.72 3.13
N TYR A 313 17.57 -6.36 3.79
CA TYR A 313 16.92 -7.59 3.33
C TYR A 313 15.63 -7.31 2.56
N VAL A 314 15.15 -8.33 1.85
CA VAL A 314 13.90 -8.28 1.07
C VAL A 314 12.87 -9.26 1.62
N ALA A 315 11.65 -9.25 1.06
CA ALA A 315 10.53 -10.05 1.55
C ALA A 315 10.80 -11.57 1.52
N THR A 316 11.57 -12.08 0.55
CA THR A 316 11.95 -13.50 0.51
C THR A 316 12.93 -13.87 1.63
N ASP A 317 13.76 -12.93 2.10
CA ASP A 317 14.63 -13.16 3.26
C ASP A 317 13.79 -13.18 4.55
N LEU A 318 12.81 -12.27 4.64
CA LEU A 318 11.83 -12.26 5.74
C LEU A 318 11.07 -13.60 5.79
N HIS A 319 10.65 -14.13 4.64
CA HIS A 319 10.00 -15.44 4.56
C HIS A 319 10.86 -16.55 5.18
N ARG A 320 12.13 -16.65 4.74
CA ARG A 320 13.08 -17.62 5.29
C ARG A 320 13.38 -17.43 6.77
N ALA A 321 13.28 -16.20 7.28
CA ALA A 321 13.52 -15.88 8.69
C ALA A 321 12.33 -16.22 9.60
N GLY A 322 11.19 -16.68 9.06
CA GLY A 322 9.98 -17.04 9.80
C GLY A 322 8.74 -16.26 9.37
N GLY A 323 8.86 -15.34 8.41
CA GLY A 323 7.75 -14.60 7.83
C GLY A 323 7.08 -13.62 8.79
N ILE A 324 5.93 -13.15 8.38
CA ILE A 324 5.09 -12.25 9.21
C ILE A 324 4.64 -12.90 10.52
N PRO A 325 4.29 -14.19 10.59
CA PRO A 325 3.91 -14.80 11.86
C PRO A 325 4.98 -14.71 12.95
N GLN A 326 6.28 -14.79 12.59
CA GLN A 326 7.35 -14.60 13.57
C GLN A 326 7.35 -13.17 14.14
N VAL A 327 7.12 -12.16 13.29
CA VAL A 327 7.01 -10.76 13.73
C VAL A 327 5.79 -10.57 14.61
N LEU A 328 4.63 -11.09 14.20
CA LEU A 328 3.39 -11.02 14.97
C LEU A 328 3.52 -11.71 16.34
N LYS A 329 4.19 -12.88 16.40
CA LYS A 329 4.41 -13.57 17.66
C LYS A 329 5.24 -12.75 18.65
N ILE A 330 6.33 -12.12 18.17
CA ILE A 330 7.17 -11.25 18.99
C ILE A 330 6.36 -10.06 19.52
N LEU A 331 5.55 -9.42 18.66
CA LEU A 331 4.71 -8.30 19.07
C LEU A 331 3.60 -8.72 20.04
N LEU A 332 2.99 -9.88 19.82
CA LEU A 332 1.95 -10.42 20.71
C LEU A 332 2.51 -10.71 22.12
N ASP A 333 3.66 -11.39 22.19
CA ASP A 333 4.31 -11.73 23.45
C ASP A 333 4.79 -10.48 24.21
N ALA A 334 5.06 -9.38 23.49
CA ALA A 334 5.38 -8.08 24.05
C ALA A 334 4.16 -7.23 24.46
N GLY A 335 2.94 -7.73 24.27
CA GLY A 335 1.71 -6.99 24.57
C GLY A 335 1.45 -5.81 23.63
N LEU A 336 1.97 -5.88 22.40
CA LEU A 336 1.85 -4.85 21.37
C LEU A 336 0.80 -5.17 20.30
N LEU A 337 0.09 -6.31 20.43
CA LEU A 337 -1.03 -6.74 19.61
C LEU A 337 -2.22 -7.16 20.45
N HIS A 338 -3.41 -7.04 19.88
CA HIS A 338 -4.67 -7.57 20.39
C HIS A 338 -4.82 -9.02 19.92
N GLY A 339 -4.54 -9.98 20.79
CA GLY A 339 -4.50 -11.40 20.45
C GLY A 339 -5.89 -12.03 20.24
N ASP A 340 -6.94 -11.41 20.74
CA ASP A 340 -8.34 -11.83 20.67
C ASP A 340 -9.04 -11.42 19.35
N CYS A 341 -8.38 -10.63 18.50
CA CYS A 341 -8.91 -10.29 17.18
C CYS A 341 -9.18 -11.52 16.33
N MET A 342 -10.39 -11.58 15.77
CA MET A 342 -10.83 -12.66 14.88
C MET A 342 -10.10 -12.60 13.53
N THR A 343 -9.86 -13.77 12.94
CA THR A 343 -9.34 -13.91 11.58
C THR A 343 -10.36 -14.57 10.65
N ILE A 344 -10.12 -14.51 9.36
CA ILE A 344 -10.97 -15.15 8.34
C ILE A 344 -11.05 -16.68 8.49
N THR A 345 -10.12 -17.31 9.21
CA THR A 345 -10.18 -18.74 9.52
C THR A 345 -11.24 -19.07 10.59
N GLY A 346 -11.78 -18.06 11.28
CA GLY A 346 -12.68 -18.20 12.42
C GLY A 346 -11.96 -18.54 13.72
N ARG A 347 -10.66 -18.26 13.79
CA ARG A 347 -9.81 -18.36 14.99
C ARG A 347 -9.28 -16.97 15.35
N THR A 348 -8.82 -16.81 16.59
CA THR A 348 -8.15 -15.56 17.00
C THR A 348 -6.70 -15.51 16.49
N ILE A 349 -6.12 -14.30 16.43
CA ILE A 349 -4.70 -14.13 16.11
C ILE A 349 -3.82 -14.91 17.10
N ALA A 350 -4.14 -14.89 18.39
CA ALA A 350 -3.40 -15.66 19.40
C ALA A 350 -3.45 -17.17 19.13
N ASP A 351 -4.62 -17.71 18.74
CA ASP A 351 -4.77 -19.12 18.38
C ASP A 351 -3.95 -19.49 17.14
N GLU A 352 -3.91 -18.60 16.15
CA GLU A 352 -3.13 -18.80 14.92
C GLU A 352 -1.61 -18.81 15.21
N LEU A 353 -1.16 -18.03 16.18
CA LEU A 353 0.26 -17.86 16.52
C LEU A 353 0.76 -18.81 17.63
N LYS A 354 -0.10 -19.67 18.19
CA LYS A 354 0.26 -20.50 19.37
C LYS A 354 1.49 -21.39 19.15
N ASP A 355 1.66 -21.92 17.93
CA ASP A 355 2.73 -22.85 17.58
C ASP A 355 3.95 -22.12 16.94
N VAL A 356 3.89 -20.79 16.81
CA VAL A 356 5.01 -19.98 16.32
C VAL A 356 6.00 -19.73 17.46
N PRO A 357 7.31 -19.94 17.25
CA PRO A 357 8.31 -19.70 18.29
C PRO A 357 8.33 -18.25 18.80
N SER A 358 8.44 -18.05 20.12
CA SER A 358 8.53 -16.70 20.72
C SER A 358 9.85 -15.98 20.40
N VAL A 359 10.89 -16.75 20.04
CA VAL A 359 12.22 -16.21 19.76
C VAL A 359 12.57 -16.51 18.31
N PRO A 360 13.03 -15.51 17.53
CA PRO A 360 13.49 -15.76 16.17
C PRO A 360 14.73 -16.62 16.16
N ARG A 361 14.94 -17.39 15.08
CA ARG A 361 16.11 -18.25 14.92
C ARG A 361 17.40 -17.44 15.03
N ALA A 362 18.42 -18.03 15.65
CA ALA A 362 19.71 -17.38 15.89
C ALA A 362 20.58 -17.22 14.61
N ASP A 363 20.30 -18.01 13.57
CA ASP A 363 21.06 -18.05 12.31
C ASP A 363 20.57 -17.04 11.25
N GLN A 364 19.71 -16.10 11.62
CA GLN A 364 19.18 -15.06 10.74
C GLN A 364 19.38 -13.65 11.33
N HIS A 365 19.39 -12.64 10.47
CA HIS A 365 19.62 -11.23 10.81
C HIS A 365 18.55 -10.30 10.24
N VAL A 366 17.35 -10.83 9.93
CA VAL A 366 16.24 -10.09 9.34
C VAL A 366 15.27 -9.60 10.41
N ILE A 367 14.94 -10.49 11.38
CA ILE A 367 13.98 -10.24 12.46
C ILE A 367 14.76 -10.23 13.80
N PHE A 368 14.58 -9.18 14.58
CA PHE A 368 15.23 -9.01 15.87
C PHE A 368 14.19 -9.12 17.01
N PRO A 369 14.58 -9.64 18.17
CA PRO A 369 13.73 -9.59 19.36
C PRO A 369 13.59 -8.14 19.87
N ILE A 370 12.57 -7.87 20.68
CA ILE A 370 12.23 -6.52 21.16
C ILE A 370 13.39 -5.84 21.90
N ASP A 371 14.13 -6.57 22.72
CA ASP A 371 15.27 -6.07 23.50
C ASP A 371 16.46 -5.66 22.62
N ARG A 372 16.49 -6.11 21.36
CA ARG A 372 17.50 -5.75 20.34
C ARG A 372 16.90 -5.06 19.14
N ALA A 373 15.77 -4.36 19.32
CA ALA A 373 15.13 -3.61 18.26
C ALA A 373 16.10 -2.62 17.59
N LEU A 374 15.98 -2.47 16.27
CA LEU A 374 16.80 -1.54 15.47
C LEU A 374 16.54 -0.09 15.86
N TYR A 375 15.26 0.24 16.11
CA TYR A 375 14.83 1.55 16.59
C TYR A 375 13.74 1.35 17.65
N LYS A 376 13.78 2.18 18.69
CA LYS A 376 12.88 2.07 19.85
C LYS A 376 11.43 2.45 19.57
N GLU A 377 11.20 3.22 18.50
CA GLU A 377 9.89 3.69 18.05
C GLU A 377 9.70 3.39 16.58
N GLY A 378 8.45 3.35 16.14
CA GLY A 378 8.07 3.13 14.75
C GLY A 378 8.56 4.24 13.82
N HIS A 379 8.60 3.94 12.55
CA HIS A 379 9.26 4.76 11.54
C HIS A 379 8.34 5.77 10.83
N LEU A 380 7.00 5.58 10.87
CA LEU A 380 6.04 6.49 10.24
C LEU A 380 5.58 7.53 11.25
N ALA A 381 6.00 8.77 11.08
CA ALA A 381 5.65 9.88 11.95
C ALA A 381 4.63 10.81 11.30
N ILE A 382 3.74 11.36 12.11
CA ILE A 382 2.78 12.38 11.70
C ILE A 382 3.32 13.74 12.14
N LEU A 383 3.67 14.58 11.18
CA LEU A 383 4.13 15.94 11.41
C LEU A 383 2.97 16.91 11.32
N LYS A 384 2.95 17.91 12.21
CA LYS A 384 2.00 19.02 12.22
C LYS A 384 2.73 20.37 12.27
N GLY A 385 2.03 21.44 11.97
CA GLY A 385 2.56 22.79 11.93
C GLY A 385 1.74 23.63 10.95
N ASN A 386 2.14 24.89 10.73
CA ASN A 386 1.39 25.75 9.82
C ASN A 386 1.41 25.31 8.35
N LEU A 387 2.40 24.47 7.94
CA LEU A 387 2.41 23.83 6.62
C LEU A 387 1.57 22.57 6.54
N ALA A 388 1.22 21.95 7.67
CA ALA A 388 0.48 20.70 7.74
C ALA A 388 -0.51 20.75 8.92
N GLU A 389 -1.49 21.64 8.85
CA GLU A 389 -2.48 21.86 9.90
C GLU A 389 -3.26 20.57 10.21
N ASP A 390 -3.61 19.81 9.16
CA ASP A 390 -4.32 18.54 9.24
C ASP A 390 -3.37 17.32 9.25
N GLY A 391 -2.07 17.56 9.23
CA GLY A 391 -1.01 16.56 9.30
C GLY A 391 -0.30 16.29 7.97
N ALA A 392 0.86 15.67 8.09
CA ALA A 392 1.69 15.16 6.99
C ALA A 392 2.40 13.90 7.45
N VAL A 393 2.85 13.06 6.52
CA VAL A 393 3.48 11.77 6.81
C VAL A 393 4.96 11.80 6.45
N ALA A 394 5.82 11.45 7.40
CA ALA A 394 7.25 11.32 7.21
C ALA A 394 7.74 9.93 7.60
N LYS A 395 8.83 9.49 6.97
CA LYS A 395 9.59 8.30 7.36
C LYS A 395 10.86 8.77 8.08
N ILE A 396 10.94 8.52 9.39
CA ILE A 396 11.96 9.16 10.24
C ILE A 396 13.09 8.23 10.70
N THR A 397 12.98 6.91 10.51
CA THR A 397 14.04 5.98 10.91
C THR A 397 15.24 6.04 9.97
N GLY A 398 16.44 5.97 10.56
CA GLY A 398 17.70 5.98 9.80
C GLY A 398 18.13 7.37 9.33
N LEU A 399 17.41 8.43 9.68
CA LEU A 399 17.82 9.81 9.38
C LEU A 399 19.05 10.18 10.23
N LYS A 400 20.14 10.60 9.58
CA LYS A 400 21.31 11.16 10.27
C LYS A 400 21.06 12.59 10.74
N ASN A 401 20.31 13.36 9.95
CA ASN A 401 19.93 14.72 10.25
C ASN A 401 18.40 14.80 10.42
N PRO A 402 17.88 14.62 11.62
CA PRO A 402 16.43 14.61 11.88
C PRO A 402 15.80 16.01 11.89
N VAL A 403 16.61 17.08 11.80
CA VAL A 403 16.16 18.47 11.74
C VAL A 403 16.85 19.16 10.57
N ILE A 404 16.05 19.75 9.66
CA ILE A 404 16.55 20.58 8.58
C ILE A 404 15.78 21.90 8.60
N THR A 405 16.52 23.02 8.58
CA THR A 405 15.95 24.35 8.32
C THR A 405 16.69 24.96 7.14
N GLY A 406 15.96 25.39 6.12
CA GLY A 406 16.58 25.91 4.90
C GLY A 406 15.61 26.65 3.98
N PRO A 407 16.14 27.19 2.88
CA PRO A 407 15.35 27.91 1.89
C PRO A 407 14.51 26.95 1.05
N ALA A 408 13.26 27.36 0.77
CA ALA A 408 12.35 26.66 -0.11
C ALA A 408 12.79 26.76 -1.56
N ARG A 409 12.75 25.64 -2.28
CA ARG A 409 12.85 25.54 -3.73
C ARG A 409 11.51 25.05 -4.24
N VAL A 410 10.73 25.93 -4.87
CA VAL A 410 9.30 25.71 -5.13
C VAL A 410 9.05 25.24 -6.56
N PHE A 411 8.27 24.15 -6.69
CA PHE A 411 7.90 23.55 -7.97
C PHE A 411 6.42 23.18 -7.97
N ASP A 412 5.75 23.33 -9.11
CA ASP A 412 4.33 22.99 -9.29
C ASP A 412 4.13 21.72 -10.13
N ASP A 413 5.22 21.06 -10.55
CA ASP A 413 5.24 19.78 -11.27
C ASP A 413 6.57 19.03 -11.05
N GLU A 414 6.51 17.69 -11.21
CA GLU A 414 7.65 16.80 -10.97
C GLU A 414 8.79 17.03 -11.98
N GLN A 415 8.47 17.34 -13.24
CA GLN A 415 9.48 17.51 -14.28
C GLN A 415 10.38 18.74 -14.02
N SER A 416 9.79 19.85 -13.63
CA SER A 416 10.56 21.07 -13.30
C SER A 416 11.46 20.84 -12.08
N ALA A 417 11.03 20.04 -11.10
CA ALA A 417 11.85 19.63 -9.98
C ALA A 417 13.01 18.72 -10.44
N MET A 418 12.74 17.73 -11.30
CA MET A 418 13.77 16.87 -11.89
C MET A 418 14.82 17.66 -12.68
N ASP A 419 14.39 18.60 -13.51
CA ASP A 419 15.29 19.47 -14.30
C ASP A 419 16.17 20.35 -13.39
N ALA A 420 15.63 20.77 -12.23
CA ALA A 420 16.41 21.50 -11.25
C ALA A 420 17.46 20.63 -10.55
N ILE A 421 17.10 19.38 -10.21
CA ILE A 421 18.00 18.42 -9.56
C ILE A 421 19.12 18.00 -10.54
N LEU A 422 18.76 17.60 -11.75
CA LEU A 422 19.71 17.17 -12.77
C LEU A 422 20.64 18.31 -13.21
N GLY A 423 20.13 19.54 -13.28
CA GLY A 423 20.88 20.75 -13.64
C GLY A 423 21.70 21.38 -12.50
N ASP A 424 21.94 20.66 -11.39
CA ASP A 424 22.73 21.10 -10.22
C ASP A 424 22.26 22.44 -9.59
N ARG A 425 20.95 22.72 -9.69
CA ARG A 425 20.35 23.93 -9.09
C ARG A 425 19.92 23.70 -7.63
N ILE A 426 19.92 22.44 -7.16
CA ILE A 426 19.61 22.08 -5.79
C ILE A 426 20.89 21.86 -5.01
N ARG A 427 20.97 22.43 -3.81
CA ARG A 427 22.15 22.42 -2.94
C ARG A 427 21.86 21.82 -1.58
N ALA A 428 22.90 21.40 -0.87
CA ALA A 428 22.78 20.99 0.52
C ALA A 428 22.13 22.10 1.37
N GLY A 429 21.15 21.76 2.20
CA GLY A 429 20.36 22.68 3.01
C GLY A 429 19.09 23.19 2.34
N ASP A 430 18.88 22.98 1.03
CA ASP A 430 17.63 23.33 0.36
C ASP A 430 16.47 22.45 0.83
N ILE A 431 15.25 22.99 0.81
CA ILE A 431 14.01 22.25 1.02
C ILE A 431 13.15 22.36 -0.24
N LEU A 432 13.03 21.25 -0.97
CA LEU A 432 12.15 21.19 -2.14
C LEU A 432 10.70 21.18 -1.69
N VAL A 433 9.89 22.02 -2.32
CA VAL A 433 8.44 22.10 -2.12
C VAL A 433 7.78 21.80 -3.44
N LEU A 434 7.18 20.62 -3.54
CA LEU A 434 6.46 20.18 -4.73
C LEU A 434 4.97 20.13 -4.41
N ARG A 435 4.20 21.00 -5.01
CA ARG A 435 2.82 21.29 -4.65
C ARG A 435 1.84 21.10 -5.81
N TYR A 436 0.54 21.17 -5.54
CA TYR A 436 -0.55 20.89 -6.48
C TYR A 436 -0.53 19.45 -7.00
N LEU A 437 -0.07 18.52 -6.17
CA LEU A 437 -0.07 17.07 -6.42
C LEU A 437 -0.95 16.31 -5.41
N GLY A 438 -1.78 17.01 -4.64
CA GLY A 438 -2.72 16.43 -3.70
C GLY A 438 -3.90 15.72 -4.38
N PRO A 439 -4.88 15.20 -3.58
CA PRO A 439 -6.02 14.45 -4.09
C PRO A 439 -6.80 15.15 -5.19
N GLN A 440 -7.03 16.45 -5.08
CA GLN A 440 -7.82 17.24 -6.02
C GLN A 440 -6.96 17.98 -7.05
N GLY A 441 -5.86 18.59 -6.63
CA GLY A 441 -5.01 19.42 -7.48
C GLY A 441 -4.13 18.64 -8.46
N GLY A 442 -3.58 17.53 -8.01
CA GLY A 442 -2.91 16.55 -8.83
C GLY A 442 -3.68 15.25 -8.79
N PRO A 443 -4.85 15.12 -9.50
CA PRO A 443 -5.75 14.02 -9.26
C PRO A 443 -5.03 12.68 -9.23
N GLY A 444 -5.29 11.91 -8.13
CA GLY A 444 -4.61 10.65 -7.90
C GLY A 444 -3.31 10.73 -7.09
N MET A 445 -2.95 11.91 -6.55
CA MET A 445 -1.77 12.06 -5.68
C MET A 445 -0.56 11.27 -6.21
N PRO A 446 0.03 11.63 -7.38
CA PRO A 446 1.09 10.83 -7.99
C PRO A 446 2.23 10.56 -7.00
N GLU A 447 2.74 9.33 -7.02
CA GLU A 447 3.92 8.97 -6.22
C GLU A 447 5.19 9.45 -6.90
N MET A 448 6.13 9.91 -6.10
CA MET A 448 7.45 10.31 -6.54
C MET A 448 8.50 9.35 -6.00
N LEU A 449 9.38 8.90 -6.87
CA LEU A 449 10.58 8.13 -6.55
C LEU A 449 11.79 8.69 -7.31
N ALA A 450 11.61 9.07 -8.57
CA ALA A 450 12.70 9.52 -9.43
C ALA A 450 13.43 10.76 -8.84
N PRO A 451 12.76 11.86 -8.42
CA PRO A 451 13.45 13.00 -7.84
C PRO A 451 14.25 12.65 -6.59
N THR A 452 13.67 11.87 -5.68
CA THR A 452 14.33 11.47 -4.43
C THR A 452 15.51 10.54 -4.68
N SER A 453 15.39 9.59 -5.61
CA SER A 453 16.48 8.67 -5.98
C SER A 453 17.64 9.41 -6.64
N VAL A 454 17.38 10.40 -7.51
CA VAL A 454 18.42 11.21 -8.14
C VAL A 454 19.11 12.11 -7.11
N ILE A 455 18.38 12.69 -6.14
CA ILE A 455 18.97 13.44 -5.01
C ILE A 455 19.95 12.55 -4.23
N ILE A 456 19.55 11.31 -3.92
CA ILE A 456 20.41 10.32 -3.25
C ILE A 456 21.61 9.98 -4.14
N GLY A 457 21.36 9.68 -5.43
CA GLY A 457 22.39 9.41 -6.41
C GLY A 457 23.40 10.53 -6.57
N LYS A 458 23.02 11.79 -6.35
CA LYS A 458 23.93 12.95 -6.33
C LYS A 458 24.65 13.18 -4.99
N GLY A 459 24.36 12.36 -3.95
CA GLY A 459 24.96 12.48 -2.62
C GLY A 459 24.31 13.54 -1.73
N LEU A 460 23.12 14.04 -2.09
CA LEU A 460 22.39 15.08 -1.36
C LEU A 460 21.29 14.53 -0.43
N GLY A 461 21.07 13.21 -0.38
CA GLY A 461 19.95 12.58 0.31
C GLY A 461 19.86 12.84 1.83
N GLU A 462 20.98 13.20 2.47
CA GLU A 462 21.04 13.49 3.92
C GLU A 462 21.01 15.00 4.23
N SER A 463 21.07 15.85 3.23
CA SER A 463 21.23 17.30 3.39
C SER A 463 20.13 18.14 2.75
N VAL A 464 19.19 17.50 2.05
CA VAL A 464 18.06 18.14 1.37
C VAL A 464 16.77 17.63 1.96
N GLY A 465 15.85 18.55 2.31
CA GLY A 465 14.48 18.21 2.68
C GLY A 465 13.57 18.21 1.44
N PHE A 466 12.51 17.36 1.46
CA PHE A 466 11.55 17.36 0.36
C PHE A 466 10.12 17.23 0.90
N ILE A 467 9.25 18.19 0.63
CA ILE A 467 7.85 18.20 1.07
C ILE A 467 6.90 18.26 -0.12
N THR A 468 5.74 17.59 0.00
CA THR A 468 4.72 17.58 -1.04
C THR A 468 3.32 17.30 -0.46
N ASP A 469 2.29 17.84 -1.11
CA ASP A 469 0.89 17.44 -0.90
C ASP A 469 0.51 16.17 -1.69
N GLY A 470 1.42 15.67 -2.54
CA GLY A 470 1.35 14.35 -3.17
C GLY A 470 1.90 13.24 -2.27
N ARG A 471 2.46 12.17 -2.89
CA ARG A 471 3.00 11.00 -2.19
C ARG A 471 4.45 10.72 -2.57
N PHE A 472 5.15 10.05 -1.66
CA PHE A 472 6.41 9.40 -1.97
C PHE A 472 6.21 7.89 -2.08
N SER A 473 6.97 7.27 -2.99
CA SER A 473 7.00 5.81 -3.14
C SER A 473 7.47 5.12 -1.86
N GLY A 474 6.97 3.91 -1.61
CA GLY A 474 7.42 3.08 -0.50
C GLY A 474 8.92 2.76 -0.52
N GLY A 475 9.58 2.89 -1.68
CA GLY A 475 11.03 2.74 -1.84
C GLY A 475 11.86 3.98 -1.50
N THR A 476 11.23 5.12 -1.21
CA THR A 476 11.91 6.37 -0.88
C THR A 476 12.48 6.36 0.54
N TRP A 477 13.64 6.96 0.73
CA TRP A 477 14.26 7.25 2.03
C TRP A 477 14.88 8.67 2.04
N GLY A 478 15.24 9.17 3.22
CA GLY A 478 15.71 10.53 3.42
C GLY A 478 14.67 11.42 4.11
N MET A 479 14.96 12.72 4.26
CA MET A 479 14.04 13.69 4.89
C MET A 479 12.93 14.06 3.90
N VAL A 480 11.94 13.17 3.77
CA VAL A 480 10.78 13.35 2.90
C VAL A 480 9.48 13.38 3.69
N VAL A 481 8.64 14.37 3.40
CA VAL A 481 7.35 14.57 4.06
C VAL A 481 6.27 14.70 2.99
N GLY A 482 5.41 13.70 2.89
CA GLY A 482 4.29 13.65 1.95
C GLY A 482 2.94 13.81 2.60
N HIS A 483 1.89 13.74 1.79
CA HIS A 483 0.50 13.85 2.24
C HIS A 483 0.19 15.14 3.01
N VAL A 484 0.90 16.23 2.69
CA VAL A 484 0.69 17.53 3.38
C VAL A 484 -0.77 17.94 3.21
N ALA A 485 -1.46 18.12 4.33
CA ALA A 485 -2.86 18.51 4.36
C ALA A 485 -3.06 19.74 5.27
N PRO A 486 -3.87 20.71 4.80
CA PRO A 486 -4.61 20.80 3.52
C PRO A 486 -3.68 20.93 2.30
N GLU A 487 -4.08 20.33 1.16
CA GLU A 487 -3.32 20.42 -0.10
C GLU A 487 -3.32 21.85 -0.69
N ALA A 488 -2.37 22.14 -1.59
CA ALA A 488 -2.22 23.45 -2.23
C ALA A 488 -3.48 23.86 -3.04
N PHE A 489 -4.12 22.91 -3.74
CA PHE A 489 -5.25 23.20 -4.62
C PHE A 489 -6.46 23.79 -3.90
N VAL A 490 -6.66 23.44 -2.63
CA VAL A 490 -7.75 23.98 -1.80
C VAL A 490 -7.31 25.17 -0.93
N GLY A 491 -6.10 25.69 -1.13
CA GLY A 491 -5.59 26.85 -0.40
C GLY A 491 -4.88 26.52 0.91
N GLY A 492 -4.42 25.27 1.09
CA GLY A 492 -3.52 24.94 2.18
C GLY A 492 -2.27 25.81 2.20
N THR A 493 -1.64 25.98 3.34
CA THR A 493 -0.47 26.87 3.52
C THR A 493 0.68 26.54 2.55
N ILE A 494 0.81 25.29 2.13
CA ILE A 494 1.81 24.87 1.12
C ILE A 494 1.64 25.64 -0.22
N ALA A 495 0.42 26.09 -0.57
CA ALA A 495 0.18 26.92 -1.75
C ALA A 495 0.79 28.34 -1.63
N LEU A 496 1.05 28.80 -0.41
CA LEU A 496 1.50 30.14 -0.10
C LEU A 496 3.02 30.25 -0.01
N VAL A 497 3.75 29.12 -0.06
CA VAL A 497 5.22 29.09 -0.02
C VAL A 497 5.77 29.78 -1.25
N GLN A 498 6.77 30.66 -1.04
CA GLN A 498 7.50 31.35 -2.09
C GLN A 498 8.95 30.86 -2.13
N GLU A 499 9.58 31.01 -3.31
CA GLU A 499 11.00 30.67 -3.50
C GLU A 499 11.87 31.40 -2.47
N GLY A 500 12.72 30.66 -1.77
CA GLY A 500 13.63 31.19 -0.74
C GLY A 500 13.03 31.35 0.66
N ASP A 501 11.73 31.11 0.86
CA ASP A 501 11.14 31.11 2.21
C ASP A 501 11.86 30.10 3.11
N SER A 502 12.09 30.46 4.37
CA SER A 502 12.65 29.52 5.35
C SER A 502 11.61 28.50 5.81
N ILE A 503 11.96 27.21 5.72
CA ILE A 503 11.14 26.11 6.20
C ILE A 503 11.93 25.28 7.23
N THR A 504 11.25 24.81 8.27
CA THR A 504 11.78 23.85 9.25
C THR A 504 11.03 22.53 9.17
N ILE A 505 11.76 21.43 9.00
CA ILE A 505 11.30 20.06 9.20
C ILE A 505 12.02 19.53 10.43
N ASP A 506 11.28 19.20 11.48
CA ASP A 506 11.85 18.70 12.75
C ASP A 506 11.15 17.38 13.12
N ALA A 507 11.84 16.26 12.87
CA ALA A 507 11.33 14.93 13.16
C ALA A 507 11.25 14.62 14.66
N HIS A 508 12.02 15.29 15.51
CA HIS A 508 11.95 15.12 16.97
C HIS A 508 10.70 15.78 17.55
N ARG A 509 10.41 17.00 17.08
CA ARG A 509 9.25 17.77 17.53
C ARG A 509 7.98 17.46 16.73
N LEU A 510 8.09 16.60 15.70
CA LEU A 510 7.02 16.28 14.75
C LEU A 510 6.46 17.56 14.08
N LEU A 511 7.35 18.48 13.70
CA LEU A 511 7.00 19.81 13.22
C LEU A 511 7.33 19.98 11.74
N LEU A 512 6.36 20.54 11.01
CA LEU A 512 6.52 21.04 9.64
C LEU A 512 6.08 22.50 9.60
N GLN A 513 7.06 23.42 9.50
CA GLN A 513 6.83 24.85 9.75
C GLN A 513 7.36 25.72 8.61
N LEU A 514 6.54 26.61 8.10
CA LEU A 514 6.92 27.75 7.28
C LEU A 514 7.26 28.93 8.21
N ASN A 515 8.50 29.38 8.19
CA ASN A 515 9.01 30.43 9.08
C ASN A 515 8.74 31.83 8.48
N VAL A 516 7.49 32.12 8.21
CA VAL A 516 6.97 33.41 7.74
C VAL A 516 5.98 33.91 8.77
N ASP A 517 5.96 35.22 9.03
CA ASP A 517 5.04 35.79 10.00
C ASP A 517 3.58 35.70 9.56
N GLU A 518 2.67 35.72 10.53
CA GLU A 518 1.24 35.52 10.28
C GLU A 518 0.64 36.64 9.42
N ALA A 519 1.13 37.87 9.53
CA ALA A 519 0.63 39.00 8.74
C ALA A 519 0.95 38.82 7.25
N GLU A 520 2.17 38.36 6.94
CA GLU A 520 2.56 38.03 5.57
C GLU A 520 1.78 36.80 5.05
N LEU A 521 1.60 35.75 5.86
CA LEU A 521 0.78 34.60 5.46
C LEU A 521 -0.66 35.01 5.18
N ALA A 522 -1.26 35.86 6.01
CA ALA A 522 -2.59 36.40 5.78
C ALA A 522 -2.67 37.20 4.47
N ARG A 523 -1.65 38.05 4.18
CA ARG A 523 -1.54 38.81 2.93
C ARG A 523 -1.48 37.86 1.71
N ARG A 524 -0.64 36.84 1.77
CA ARG A 524 -0.52 35.83 0.70
C ARG A 524 -1.81 35.05 0.51
N ARG A 525 -2.48 34.66 1.59
CA ARG A 525 -3.77 33.95 1.56
C ARG A 525 -4.86 34.81 0.92
N ALA A 526 -4.92 36.10 1.22
CA ALA A 526 -5.87 37.04 0.61
C ALA A 526 -5.65 37.22 -0.90
N ALA A 527 -4.38 37.12 -1.35
CA ALA A 527 -4.00 37.23 -2.76
C ALA A 527 -4.16 35.91 -3.54
N TRP A 528 -4.13 34.76 -2.85
CA TRP A 528 -4.23 33.45 -3.49
C TRP A 528 -5.57 33.25 -4.18
N ARG A 529 -5.54 32.57 -5.33
CA ARG A 529 -6.75 32.17 -6.06
C ARG A 529 -6.60 30.70 -6.44
N GLN A 530 -7.67 29.94 -6.24
CA GLN A 530 -7.70 28.53 -6.65
C GLN A 530 -7.44 28.42 -8.16
N PRO A 531 -6.47 27.60 -8.58
CA PRO A 531 -6.24 27.36 -10.00
C PRO A 531 -7.40 26.60 -10.63
N ALA A 532 -7.51 26.67 -11.96
CA ALA A 532 -8.47 25.86 -12.69
C ALA A 532 -8.15 24.36 -12.54
N PRO A 533 -9.15 23.48 -12.48
CA PRO A 533 -8.93 22.03 -12.46
C PRO A 533 -8.10 21.58 -13.67
N ARG A 534 -7.10 20.75 -13.45
CA ARG A 534 -6.26 20.20 -14.53
C ARG A 534 -7.04 19.30 -15.50
N TYR A 535 -8.10 18.65 -15.01
CA TYR A 535 -8.94 17.74 -15.81
C TYR A 535 -10.41 18.08 -15.61
N THR A 536 -11.16 18.18 -16.71
CA THR A 536 -12.59 18.54 -16.69
C THR A 536 -13.51 17.37 -17.07
N ARG A 537 -12.94 16.20 -17.45
CA ARG A 537 -13.68 15.00 -17.84
C ARG A 537 -12.85 13.73 -17.58
N GLY A 538 -13.54 12.58 -17.61
CA GLY A 538 -12.92 11.28 -17.43
C GLY A 538 -12.71 10.92 -15.95
N VAL A 539 -11.96 9.84 -15.71
CA VAL A 539 -11.80 9.28 -14.36
C VAL A 539 -11.03 10.19 -13.42
N LEU A 540 -10.03 10.94 -13.94
CA LEU A 540 -9.28 11.90 -13.13
C LEU A 540 -10.15 13.07 -12.65
N ALA A 541 -11.04 13.57 -13.50
CA ALA A 541 -11.99 14.63 -13.12
C ALA A 541 -13.00 14.14 -12.08
N LYS A 542 -13.50 12.89 -12.23
CA LYS A 542 -14.39 12.27 -11.23
C LYS A 542 -13.68 12.14 -9.88
N PHE A 543 -12.46 11.64 -9.88
CA PHE A 543 -11.67 11.49 -8.68
C PHE A 543 -11.43 12.85 -7.99
N ALA A 544 -10.95 13.86 -8.73
CA ALA A 544 -10.72 15.21 -8.20
C ALA A 544 -11.98 15.83 -7.56
N ALA A 545 -13.15 15.60 -8.18
CA ALA A 545 -14.42 16.15 -7.68
C ALA A 545 -14.93 15.46 -6.40
N LEU A 546 -14.57 14.20 -6.17
CA LEU A 546 -15.10 13.39 -5.06
C LEU A 546 -14.07 13.16 -3.96
N ALA A 547 -12.77 13.24 -4.27
CA ALA A 547 -11.71 12.87 -3.35
C ALA A 547 -11.72 13.74 -2.07
N ARG A 548 -11.76 13.06 -0.93
CA ARG A 548 -11.55 13.67 0.38
C ARG A 548 -10.07 14.03 0.57
N PRO A 549 -9.72 14.88 1.56
CA PRO A 549 -8.35 15.20 1.90
C PRO A 549 -7.49 13.96 2.19
N ALA A 550 -6.15 14.10 2.07
CA ALA A 550 -5.22 13.00 2.29
C ALA A 550 -5.28 12.43 3.72
N ASN A 551 -5.46 13.28 4.74
CA ASN A 551 -5.66 12.89 6.13
C ASN A 551 -6.99 12.16 6.40
N GLN A 552 -7.84 12.01 5.37
CA GLN A 552 -9.06 11.20 5.37
C GLN A 552 -8.98 10.05 4.33
N GLY A 553 -7.78 9.71 3.87
CA GLY A 553 -7.54 8.57 2.98
C GLY A 553 -7.76 8.85 1.48
N ALA A 554 -8.04 10.09 1.07
CA ALA A 554 -8.33 10.45 -0.32
C ALA A 554 -9.37 9.52 -0.98
N VAL A 555 -10.43 9.17 -0.24
CA VAL A 555 -11.53 8.30 -0.69
C VAL A 555 -12.53 9.07 -1.54
N THR A 556 -13.25 8.36 -2.42
CA THR A 556 -14.27 8.94 -3.31
C THR A 556 -15.69 8.50 -3.00
N GLY A 557 -15.88 7.64 -2.00
CA GLY A 557 -17.20 7.11 -1.61
C GLY A 557 -17.28 6.73 -0.16
#